data_c4b48c2137c9587a748d0d732269510f
#
_entry.id   c4b48c2137c9587a748d0d732269510f
#
_cell.length_a   1.000
_cell.length_b   1.000
_cell.length_c   1.000
_cell.angle_alpha   90.00
_cell.angle_beta   90.00
_cell.angle_gamma   90.00
#
_symmetry.space_group_name_H-M   'P 1'
#
loop_
_entity.id
_entity.type
_entity.pdbx_description
1 polymer ?
#
loop_
_entity_poly.entity_id
_entity_poly.type
_entity_poly.pdbx_seq_one_letter_code
_entity_poly.pdbx_strand_id
1 'polypeptide(L)'
;MDRALAPSVQTNRRRRQWLLGLGALALAVAGWWVLRTALQPSLRRADVLTARVETGDVEAALTAAGTIIPAHEVLISSPIASTIRRVAAAVGAQVAPGQTILELDKEASQGTLAKLDDEQLRNQNKNDQLRLALEGHLNDLGAQAASQAVRVKSLQSALRDEQRLLEIGGGTAEAVRQAELNLAIARLEADRLARQLANQRRVSAADVRELGYTVSMQQRSIAELAGKLRQADISSSQPGVLTWVNDNLGAAVPAGEPLARVADLSRFRVRATLSDAYAGQLHPGDAVVVRANGTDLRGTVTSISPAVDKGVVTFYAQLANDHAPALRANLRADVFVVTRAHPHVLRLKNGPFYQGGQEQAVFVVRGGKALRKVVRFGDSNFDYVQITSGLQAGDEVVVSDMKDHLETPELALHD
;
A
#
# COMPACT_ATOMS: atom_id res chain seq x y z
N MET A 1 -71.17 41.98 93.39
CA MET A 1 -70.38 40.91 94.10
C MET A 1 -69.56 40.17 93.07
N ASP A 2 -68.42 40.68 92.81
CA ASP A 2 -67.52 40.04 91.83
C ASP A 2 -66.43 39.29 92.58
N ARG A 3 -66.33 38.04 92.33
CA ARG A 3 -65.31 37.16 92.92
C ARG A 3 -64.17 36.93 91.86
N ALA A 4 -63.01 37.50 92.12
CA ALA A 4 -61.87 37.33 91.33
C ALA A 4 -61.37 35.87 91.35
N LEU A 5 -61.18 35.29 90.18
CA LEU A 5 -60.56 33.97 89.99
C LEU A 5 -59.07 34.02 90.16
N ALA A 6 -58.53 33.08 90.92
CA ALA A 6 -57.09 32.97 91.30
C ALA A 6 -56.12 32.78 90.10
N PRO A 7 -54.89 33.38 90.12
CA PRO A 7 -53.97 33.44 88.98
C PRO A 7 -53.16 32.12 88.68
N SER A 8 -53.48 31.00 89.30
CA SER A 8 -52.68 29.73 89.19
C SER A 8 -53.08 28.83 88.06
N VAL A 9 -54.12 29.12 87.26
CA VAL A 9 -54.52 28.22 86.15
C VAL A 9 -53.97 28.62 84.80
N GLN A 10 -53.45 29.84 84.61
CA GLN A 10 -52.92 30.28 83.31
C GLN A 10 -51.45 29.86 83.04
N THR A 11 -50.64 29.59 84.06
CA THR A 11 -49.24 29.21 83.89
C THR A 11 -49.07 27.77 83.49
N ASN A 12 -49.95 26.82 83.85
CA ASN A 12 -49.84 25.41 83.46
C ASN A 12 -50.24 25.13 81.96
N ARG A 13 -51.16 25.97 81.40
CA ARG A 13 -51.54 25.85 79.96
C ARG A 13 -50.39 26.29 79.01
N ARG A 14 -49.67 27.36 79.34
CA ARG A 14 -48.54 27.85 78.56
C ARG A 14 -47.35 26.86 78.61
N ARG A 15 -47.06 26.33 79.80
CA ARG A 15 -45.98 25.31 79.93
C ARG A 15 -46.29 24.02 79.09
N ARG A 16 -47.57 23.57 79.14
CA ARG A 16 -47.97 22.39 78.34
C ARG A 16 -47.99 22.65 76.87
N GLN A 17 -48.29 23.86 76.39
CA GLN A 17 -48.20 24.27 75.00
C GLN A 17 -46.71 24.37 74.51
N TRP A 18 -45.83 24.87 75.38
CA TRP A 18 -44.39 24.89 75.09
C TRP A 18 -43.77 23.48 75.03
N LEU A 19 -44.15 22.57 75.88
CA LEU A 19 -43.72 21.16 75.88
C LEU A 19 -44.29 20.42 74.68
N LEU A 20 -45.50 20.66 74.23
CA LEU A 20 -46.09 20.12 73.01
C LEU A 20 -45.41 20.70 71.76
N GLY A 21 -45.09 22.00 71.78
CA GLY A 21 -44.28 22.63 70.66
C GLY A 21 -42.89 22.09 70.55
N LEU A 22 -42.17 21.88 71.64
CA LEU A 22 -40.85 21.24 71.67
C LEU A 22 -40.91 19.78 71.22
N GLY A 23 -41.94 19.02 71.61
CA GLY A 23 -42.14 17.65 71.14
C GLY A 23 -42.45 17.56 69.66
N ALA A 24 -43.31 18.48 69.15
CA ALA A 24 -43.60 18.57 67.72
C ALA A 24 -42.32 18.99 66.86
N LEU A 25 -41.53 19.93 67.41
CA LEU A 25 -40.24 20.32 66.77
C LEU A 25 -39.24 19.15 66.77
N ALA A 26 -39.11 18.39 67.87
CA ALA A 26 -38.28 17.22 67.97
C ALA A 26 -38.70 16.11 67.00
N LEU A 27 -40.04 15.88 66.90
CA LEU A 27 -40.58 14.95 65.91
C LEU A 27 -40.41 15.42 64.49
N ALA A 28 -40.53 16.70 64.19
CA ALA A 28 -40.24 17.27 62.86
C ALA A 28 -38.75 17.16 62.49
N VAL A 29 -37.82 17.40 63.41
CA VAL A 29 -36.36 17.23 63.23
C VAL A 29 -36.07 15.77 63.10
N ALA A 30 -36.59 14.88 63.86
CA ALA A 30 -36.44 13.43 63.76
C ALA A 30 -36.99 12.90 62.39
N GLY A 31 -38.21 13.36 62.03
CA GLY A 31 -38.80 13.02 60.74
C GLY A 31 -38.04 13.54 59.59
N TRP A 32 -37.47 14.75 59.65
CA TRP A 32 -36.60 15.30 58.64
C TRP A 32 -35.28 14.55 58.55
N TRP A 33 -34.75 14.11 59.69
CA TRP A 33 -33.51 13.30 59.72
C TRP A 33 -33.74 11.92 59.16
N VAL A 34 -34.85 11.25 59.47
CA VAL A 34 -35.22 9.94 58.86
C VAL A 34 -35.54 10.10 57.38
N LEU A 35 -36.24 11.17 56.97
CA LEU A 35 -36.48 11.41 55.55
C LEU A 35 -35.20 11.67 54.75
N ARG A 36 -34.28 12.41 55.36
CA ARG A 36 -32.96 12.69 54.75
C ARG A 36 -32.11 11.42 54.59
N THR A 37 -32.17 10.48 55.55
CA THR A 37 -31.48 9.20 55.46
C THR A 37 -32.14 8.20 54.52
N ALA A 38 -33.48 8.24 54.40
CA ALA A 38 -34.25 7.37 53.52
C ALA A 38 -34.21 7.82 52.05
N LEU A 39 -33.93 9.10 51.77
CA LEU A 39 -33.81 9.69 50.45
C LEU A 39 -32.34 9.71 49.93
N GLN A 40 -31.40 9.11 50.68
CA GLN A 40 -30.03 8.99 50.16
C GLN A 40 -30.02 8.06 48.94
N PRO A 41 -29.50 8.53 47.78
CA PRO A 41 -29.38 7.68 46.60
C PRO A 41 -28.47 6.49 46.96
N SER A 42 -28.98 5.29 46.73
CA SER A 42 -28.29 4.05 47.05
C SER A 42 -28.10 3.21 45.79
N LEU A 43 -26.98 2.54 45.72
CA LEU A 43 -26.64 1.60 44.64
C LEU A 43 -26.46 0.21 45.21
N ARG A 44 -26.86 -0.81 44.44
CA ARG A 44 -26.55 -2.19 44.81
C ARG A 44 -25.10 -2.48 44.46
N ARG A 45 -24.37 -3.09 45.35
CA ARG A 45 -22.97 -3.47 45.13
C ARG A 45 -22.80 -4.43 43.97
N ALA A 46 -23.85 -5.22 43.69
CA ALA A 46 -23.86 -6.12 42.53
C ALA A 46 -23.92 -5.39 41.15
N ASP A 47 -24.42 -4.15 41.14
CA ASP A 47 -24.57 -3.38 39.90
C ASP A 47 -23.35 -2.52 39.55
N VAL A 48 -22.36 -2.47 40.43
CA VAL A 48 -21.13 -1.68 40.26
C VAL A 48 -19.89 -2.57 40.21
N LEU A 49 -19.07 -2.38 39.19
CA LEU A 49 -17.76 -3.00 39.11
C LEU A 49 -16.77 -2.14 39.90
N THR A 50 -16.00 -2.75 40.77
CA THR A 50 -14.92 -2.08 41.49
C THR A 50 -13.55 -2.64 41.10
N ALA A 51 -12.53 -1.79 41.17
CA ALA A 51 -11.15 -2.19 41.04
C ALA A 51 -10.28 -1.53 42.08
N ARG A 52 -9.18 -2.18 42.44
CA ARG A 52 -8.22 -1.62 43.42
C ARG A 52 -7.12 -0.87 42.69
N VAL A 53 -6.73 0.25 43.28
CA VAL A 53 -5.54 0.98 42.88
C VAL A 53 -4.31 0.17 43.26
N GLU A 54 -3.48 -0.13 42.27
CA GLU A 54 -2.24 -0.89 42.42
C GLU A 54 -1.04 -0.12 41.87
N THR A 55 0.16 -0.50 42.28
CA THR A 55 1.39 0.01 41.69
C THR A 55 1.84 -0.93 40.59
N GLY A 56 2.13 -0.41 39.43
CA GLY A 56 2.58 -1.19 38.30
C GLY A 56 2.95 -0.30 37.10
N ASP A 57 3.30 -0.91 36.00
CA ASP A 57 3.71 -0.20 34.82
C ASP A 57 2.47 0.19 33.97
N VAL A 58 2.49 1.40 33.42
CA VAL A 58 1.48 1.88 32.46
C VAL A 58 2.22 2.32 31.21
N GLU A 59 1.95 1.64 30.11
CA GLU A 59 2.46 2.00 28.79
C GLU A 59 1.39 2.88 28.10
N ALA A 60 1.69 4.17 27.91
CA ALA A 60 0.83 5.03 27.09
C ALA A 60 0.82 4.50 25.66
N ALA A 61 -0.35 4.23 25.12
CA ALA A 61 -0.46 3.65 23.81
C ALA A 61 -1.47 4.41 22.93
N LEU A 62 -1.09 4.62 21.68
CA LEU A 62 -2.00 5.06 20.63
C LEU A 62 -2.69 3.84 20.02
N THR A 63 -4.01 3.86 19.96
CA THR A 63 -4.78 2.78 19.36
C THR A 63 -4.89 2.98 17.84
N ALA A 64 -4.53 1.95 17.10
CA ALA A 64 -4.61 1.89 15.64
C ALA A 64 -5.38 0.65 15.20
N ALA A 65 -6.10 0.76 14.10
CA ALA A 65 -6.75 -0.39 13.47
C ALA A 65 -5.74 -1.13 12.60
N GLY A 66 -5.54 -2.42 12.87
CA GLY A 66 -4.58 -3.26 12.18
C GLY A 66 -5.21 -4.41 11.40
N THR A 67 -4.46 -4.91 10.43
CA THR A 67 -4.75 -6.15 9.71
C THR A 67 -3.46 -6.95 9.60
N ILE A 68 -3.53 -8.22 9.97
CA ILE A 68 -2.42 -9.15 9.82
C ILE A 68 -2.35 -9.56 8.35
N ILE A 69 -1.20 -9.35 7.74
CA ILE A 69 -0.96 -9.68 6.33
C ILE A 69 0.27 -10.60 6.22
N PRO A 70 0.33 -11.46 5.21
CA PRO A 70 1.54 -12.21 4.93
C PRO A 70 2.75 -11.29 4.73
N ALA A 71 3.94 -11.73 5.12
CA ALA A 71 5.16 -10.97 4.92
C ALA A 71 5.46 -10.78 3.42
N HIS A 72 5.21 -11.83 2.63
CA HIS A 72 5.38 -11.84 1.19
C HIS A 72 4.12 -12.36 0.50
N GLU A 73 3.63 -11.59 -0.46
CA GLU A 73 2.50 -11.93 -1.29
C GLU A 73 2.79 -11.50 -2.73
N VAL A 74 2.55 -12.39 -3.69
CA VAL A 74 2.70 -12.13 -5.12
C VAL A 74 1.33 -12.15 -5.78
N LEU A 75 1.05 -11.08 -6.49
CA LEU A 75 -0.10 -10.96 -7.38
C LEU A 75 0.33 -11.39 -8.78
N ILE A 76 -0.36 -12.39 -9.34
CA ILE A 76 -0.10 -12.93 -10.66
C ILE A 76 -1.20 -12.42 -11.60
N SER A 77 -0.78 -11.70 -12.65
CA SER A 77 -1.70 -11.09 -13.61
C SER A 77 -1.62 -11.76 -14.96
N SER A 78 -2.66 -11.60 -15.77
CA SER A 78 -2.72 -12.13 -17.13
C SER A 78 -1.67 -11.48 -18.04
N PRO A 79 -0.81 -12.26 -18.73
CA PRO A 79 0.14 -11.73 -19.71
C PRO A 79 -0.50 -11.37 -21.05
N ILE A 80 -1.68 -11.90 -21.34
CA ILE A 80 -2.41 -11.74 -22.60
C ILE A 80 -3.88 -11.44 -22.34
N ALA A 81 -4.56 -10.83 -23.30
CA ALA A 81 -6.03 -10.79 -23.31
C ALA A 81 -6.55 -12.17 -23.76
N SER A 82 -7.38 -12.82 -22.91
CA SER A 82 -7.81 -14.20 -23.14
C SER A 82 -9.09 -14.52 -22.34
N THR A 83 -9.45 -15.80 -22.26
CA THR A 83 -10.48 -16.34 -21.37
C THR A 83 -9.89 -17.40 -20.46
N ILE A 84 -10.47 -17.56 -19.26
CA ILE A 84 -10.03 -18.62 -18.32
C ILE A 84 -10.56 -19.95 -18.82
N ARG A 85 -9.63 -20.85 -19.18
CA ARG A 85 -9.96 -22.18 -19.69
C ARG A 85 -10.16 -23.19 -18.57
N ARG A 86 -9.25 -23.20 -17.59
CA ARG A 86 -9.23 -24.17 -16.50
C ARG A 86 -8.52 -23.61 -15.28
N VAL A 87 -9.07 -23.87 -14.10
CA VAL A 87 -8.40 -23.63 -12.81
C VAL A 87 -7.85 -24.97 -12.32
N ALA A 88 -6.53 -25.03 -12.12
CA ALA A 88 -5.82 -26.25 -11.75
C ALA A 88 -5.58 -26.38 -10.24
N ALA A 89 -5.56 -25.25 -9.51
CA ALA A 89 -5.33 -25.21 -8.06
C ALA A 89 -6.49 -24.49 -7.36
N ALA A 90 -6.98 -25.05 -6.25
CA ALA A 90 -8.02 -24.43 -5.43
C ALA A 90 -7.43 -23.43 -4.42
N VAL A 91 -8.24 -22.46 -3.98
CA VAL A 91 -7.87 -21.55 -2.88
C VAL A 91 -7.56 -22.38 -1.62
N GLY A 92 -6.47 -22.04 -0.94
CA GLY A 92 -5.94 -22.78 0.22
C GLY A 92 -4.93 -23.86 -0.12
N ALA A 93 -4.75 -24.24 -1.40
CA ALA A 93 -3.74 -25.21 -1.81
C ALA A 93 -2.32 -24.65 -1.65
N GLN A 94 -1.39 -25.50 -1.22
CA GLN A 94 0.02 -25.22 -1.30
C GLN A 94 0.50 -25.35 -2.75
N VAL A 95 1.26 -24.39 -3.23
CA VAL A 95 1.81 -24.36 -4.58
C VAL A 95 3.33 -24.24 -4.54
N ALA A 96 3.98 -25.02 -5.39
CA ALA A 96 5.43 -24.98 -5.60
C ALA A 96 5.78 -23.99 -6.73
N PRO A 97 7.04 -23.52 -6.81
CA PRO A 97 7.50 -22.72 -7.94
C PRO A 97 7.33 -23.49 -9.26
N GLY A 98 6.77 -22.83 -10.28
CA GLY A 98 6.46 -23.45 -11.58
C GLY A 98 5.16 -24.26 -11.62
N GLN A 99 4.49 -24.50 -10.50
CA GLN A 99 3.23 -25.22 -10.50
C GLN A 99 2.13 -24.35 -11.11
N THR A 100 1.39 -24.93 -12.07
CA THR A 100 0.27 -24.27 -12.75
C THR A 100 -0.91 -24.07 -11.80
N ILE A 101 -1.42 -22.85 -11.75
CA ILE A 101 -2.58 -22.44 -10.95
C ILE A 101 -3.83 -22.40 -11.83
N LEU A 102 -3.74 -21.76 -13.00
CA LEU A 102 -4.82 -21.74 -13.99
C LEU A 102 -4.25 -21.65 -15.41
N GLU A 103 -5.05 -22.05 -16.37
CA GLU A 103 -4.72 -22.04 -17.79
C GLU A 103 -5.64 -21.08 -18.53
N LEU A 104 -5.02 -20.22 -19.33
CA LEU A 104 -5.73 -19.32 -20.25
C LEU A 104 -5.92 -19.98 -21.61
N ASP A 105 -6.94 -19.59 -22.32
CA ASP A 105 -7.13 -19.95 -23.73
C ASP A 105 -6.08 -19.23 -24.58
N LYS A 106 -5.30 -19.98 -25.34
CA LYS A 106 -4.19 -19.47 -26.14
C LYS A 106 -4.52 -19.36 -27.62
N GLU A 107 -5.65 -19.88 -28.07
CA GLU A 107 -5.97 -20.09 -29.50
C GLU A 107 -5.89 -18.79 -30.30
N ALA A 108 -6.53 -17.72 -29.85
CA ALA A 108 -6.51 -16.43 -30.52
C ALA A 108 -5.09 -15.82 -30.60
N SER A 109 -4.33 -15.92 -29.52
CA SER A 109 -2.96 -15.41 -29.48
C SER A 109 -1.98 -16.26 -30.28
N GLN A 110 -2.17 -17.58 -30.34
CA GLN A 110 -1.43 -18.50 -31.23
C GLN A 110 -1.72 -18.19 -32.69
N GLY A 111 -2.99 -17.95 -33.06
CA GLY A 111 -3.36 -17.49 -34.40
C GLY A 111 -2.72 -16.16 -34.79
N THR A 112 -2.59 -15.24 -33.81
CA THR A 112 -1.88 -13.97 -34.03
C THR A 112 -0.38 -14.18 -34.22
N LEU A 113 0.23 -15.07 -33.42
CA LEU A 113 1.65 -15.42 -33.58
C LEU A 113 1.93 -16.02 -34.96
N ALA A 114 1.09 -16.99 -35.41
CA ALA A 114 1.24 -17.60 -36.73
C ALA A 114 1.13 -16.55 -37.86
N LYS A 115 0.21 -15.59 -37.77
CA LYS A 115 0.12 -14.49 -38.73
C LYS A 115 1.39 -13.62 -38.77
N LEU A 116 1.96 -13.31 -37.61
CA LEU A 116 3.22 -12.55 -37.53
C LEU A 116 4.40 -13.32 -38.12
N ASP A 117 4.45 -14.63 -37.92
CA ASP A 117 5.46 -15.51 -38.53
C ASP A 117 5.34 -15.52 -40.07
N ASP A 118 4.11 -15.66 -40.59
CA ASP A 118 3.83 -15.59 -42.04
C ASP A 118 4.17 -14.21 -42.63
N GLU A 119 3.87 -13.14 -41.91
CA GLU A 119 4.30 -11.79 -42.34
C GLU A 119 5.83 -11.63 -42.34
N GLN A 120 6.51 -12.19 -41.35
CA GLN A 120 7.96 -12.17 -41.32
C GLN A 120 8.56 -12.87 -42.55
N LEU A 121 8.07 -14.08 -42.88
CA LEU A 121 8.52 -14.80 -44.06
C LEU A 121 8.28 -14.02 -45.37
N ARG A 122 7.09 -13.40 -45.50
CA ARG A 122 6.79 -12.54 -46.66
C ARG A 122 7.72 -11.34 -46.75
N ASN A 123 7.99 -10.68 -45.63
CA ASN A 123 8.86 -9.51 -45.57
C ASN A 123 10.34 -9.92 -45.84
N GLN A 124 10.80 -11.06 -45.34
CA GLN A 124 12.10 -11.59 -45.67
C GLN A 124 12.26 -11.82 -47.18
N ASN A 125 11.29 -12.52 -47.81
CA ASN A 125 11.30 -12.75 -49.24
C ASN A 125 11.30 -11.45 -50.06
N LYS A 126 10.48 -10.45 -49.65
CA LYS A 126 10.47 -9.14 -50.28
C LYS A 126 11.79 -8.40 -50.11
N ASN A 127 12.42 -8.50 -48.97
CA ASN A 127 13.71 -7.91 -48.68
C ASN A 127 14.81 -8.53 -49.58
N ASP A 128 14.81 -9.86 -49.73
CA ASP A 128 15.77 -10.56 -50.59
C ASP A 128 15.60 -10.17 -52.05
N GLN A 129 14.32 -10.06 -52.53
CA GLN A 129 14.06 -9.57 -53.89
C GLN A 129 14.55 -8.12 -54.08
N LEU A 130 14.26 -7.22 -53.12
CA LEU A 130 14.74 -5.85 -53.24
C LEU A 130 16.25 -5.75 -53.17
N ARG A 131 16.91 -6.54 -52.33
CA ARG A 131 18.37 -6.61 -52.24
C ARG A 131 18.99 -7.05 -53.56
N LEU A 132 18.47 -8.12 -54.19
CA LEU A 132 18.91 -8.59 -55.50
C LEU A 132 18.69 -7.54 -56.57
N ALA A 133 17.55 -6.83 -56.59
CA ALA A 133 17.28 -5.76 -57.55
C ALA A 133 18.24 -4.56 -57.39
N LEU A 134 18.56 -4.17 -56.16
CA LEU A 134 19.51 -3.11 -55.84
C LEU A 134 20.94 -3.53 -56.27
N GLU A 135 21.33 -4.77 -56.02
CA GLU A 135 22.63 -5.31 -56.46
C GLU A 135 22.76 -5.35 -57.97
N GLY A 136 21.70 -5.79 -58.67
CA GLY A 136 21.64 -5.73 -60.15
C GLY A 136 21.85 -4.31 -60.66
N HIS A 137 21.12 -3.33 -60.14
CA HIS A 137 21.27 -1.94 -60.57
C HIS A 137 22.66 -1.34 -60.29
N LEU A 138 23.28 -1.69 -59.17
CA LEU A 138 24.65 -1.28 -58.84
C LEU A 138 25.69 -1.93 -59.81
N ASN A 139 25.47 -3.18 -60.20
CA ASN A 139 26.32 -3.86 -61.17
C ASN A 139 26.25 -3.22 -62.56
N ASP A 140 25.02 -2.85 -62.99
CA ASP A 140 24.81 -2.14 -64.29
C ASP A 140 25.49 -0.78 -64.29
N LEU A 141 25.33 0.03 -63.25
CA LEU A 141 26.03 1.31 -63.09
C LEU A 141 27.54 1.13 -63.02
N GLY A 142 27.97 0.10 -62.34
CA GLY A 142 29.42 -0.27 -62.26
C GLY A 142 30.02 -0.62 -63.62
N ALA A 143 29.30 -1.41 -64.43
CA ALA A 143 29.72 -1.76 -65.77
C ALA A 143 29.76 -0.51 -66.71
N GLN A 144 28.76 0.40 -66.60
CA GLN A 144 28.76 1.66 -67.34
C GLN A 144 29.96 2.55 -66.97
N ALA A 145 30.24 2.69 -65.65
CA ALA A 145 31.40 3.46 -65.18
C ALA A 145 32.73 2.87 -65.62
N ALA A 146 32.84 1.55 -65.61
CA ALA A 146 34.09 0.82 -66.13
C ALA A 146 34.27 1.03 -67.64
N SER A 147 33.17 0.92 -68.43
CA SER A 147 33.24 1.17 -69.88
C SER A 147 33.66 2.60 -70.19
N GLN A 148 33.16 3.58 -69.49
CA GLN A 148 33.53 5.00 -69.65
C GLN A 148 35.02 5.24 -69.27
N ALA A 149 35.49 4.58 -68.19
CA ALA A 149 36.92 4.66 -67.81
C ALA A 149 37.86 4.12 -68.89
N VAL A 150 37.49 3.02 -69.57
CA VAL A 150 38.23 2.51 -70.70
C VAL A 150 38.23 3.51 -71.85
N ARG A 151 37.08 4.18 -72.12
CA ARG A 151 37.00 5.21 -73.18
C ARG A 151 37.92 6.41 -72.87
N VAL A 152 37.95 6.89 -71.62
CA VAL A 152 38.85 7.95 -71.17
C VAL A 152 40.33 7.55 -71.44
N LYS A 153 40.73 6.29 -71.11
CA LYS A 153 42.04 5.78 -71.33
C LYS A 153 42.41 5.74 -72.82
N SER A 154 41.47 5.32 -73.69
CA SER A 154 41.64 5.29 -75.12
C SER A 154 41.85 6.72 -75.66
N LEU A 155 41.02 7.71 -75.28
CA LEU A 155 41.15 9.10 -75.73
C LEU A 155 42.41 9.77 -75.17
N GLN A 156 42.92 9.36 -73.97
CA GLN A 156 44.23 9.79 -73.47
C GLN A 156 45.36 9.31 -74.33
N SER A 157 45.26 8.08 -74.85
CA SER A 157 46.30 7.55 -75.80
C SER A 157 46.23 8.27 -77.13
N ALA A 158 44.97 8.51 -77.65
CA ALA A 158 44.80 9.26 -78.90
C ALA A 158 45.38 10.68 -78.81
N LEU A 159 45.13 11.39 -77.67
CA LEU A 159 45.70 12.70 -77.45
C LEU A 159 47.26 12.67 -77.47
N ARG A 160 47.86 11.70 -76.82
CA ARG A 160 49.32 11.53 -76.79
C ARG A 160 49.90 11.27 -78.23
N ASP A 161 49.17 10.50 -78.99
CA ASP A 161 49.55 10.23 -80.36
C ASP A 161 49.49 11.46 -81.28
N GLU A 162 48.39 12.29 -81.14
CA GLU A 162 48.30 13.56 -81.90
C GLU A 162 49.36 14.58 -81.47
N GLN A 163 49.68 14.67 -80.18
CA GLN A 163 50.75 15.53 -79.64
C GLN A 163 52.11 15.12 -80.26
N ARG A 164 52.40 13.84 -80.27
CA ARG A 164 53.64 13.30 -80.88
C ARG A 164 53.71 13.59 -82.37
N LEU A 165 52.53 13.44 -83.11
CA LEU A 165 52.48 13.76 -84.54
C LEU A 165 52.75 15.24 -84.76
N LEU A 166 52.22 16.13 -83.94
CA LEU A 166 52.50 17.56 -84.03
C LEU A 166 53.97 17.90 -83.81
N GLU A 167 54.63 17.27 -82.82
CA GLU A 167 56.06 17.46 -82.48
C GLU A 167 56.97 17.10 -83.67
N ILE A 168 56.64 16.11 -84.47
CA ILE A 168 57.37 15.66 -85.63
C ILE A 168 56.95 16.33 -86.95
N GLY A 169 56.04 17.33 -86.87
CA GLY A 169 55.54 18.09 -88.01
C GLY A 169 54.50 17.40 -88.88
N GLY A 170 53.94 16.24 -88.45
CA GLY A 170 52.95 15.44 -89.21
C GLY A 170 51.50 15.70 -88.75
N GLY A 171 51.29 16.55 -87.74
CA GLY A 171 49.95 16.85 -87.16
C GLY A 171 49.59 18.31 -87.20
N THR A 172 48.36 18.67 -86.81
CA THR A 172 47.90 20.05 -86.75
C THR A 172 47.52 20.44 -85.23
N ALA A 173 47.73 21.70 -84.91
CA ALA A 173 47.32 22.20 -83.56
C ALA A 173 45.81 22.08 -83.33
N GLU A 174 45.03 22.08 -84.38
CA GLU A 174 43.58 21.87 -84.34
C GLU A 174 43.20 20.43 -83.96
N ALA A 175 43.90 19.45 -84.53
CA ALA A 175 43.69 18.03 -84.18
C ALA A 175 44.03 17.76 -82.71
N VAL A 176 45.08 18.36 -82.18
CA VAL A 176 45.41 18.28 -80.73
C VAL A 176 44.30 18.90 -79.90
N ARG A 177 43.83 20.14 -80.19
CA ARG A 177 42.73 20.79 -79.46
C ARG A 177 41.48 19.96 -79.52
N GLN A 178 41.10 19.36 -80.64
CA GLN A 178 39.95 18.51 -80.76
C GLN A 178 40.11 17.22 -79.90
N ALA A 179 41.27 16.63 -79.86
CA ALA A 179 41.54 15.47 -79.02
C ALA A 179 41.48 15.83 -77.52
N GLU A 180 41.96 17.03 -77.13
CA GLU A 180 41.85 17.55 -75.75
C GLU A 180 40.34 17.78 -75.34
N LEU A 181 39.51 18.40 -76.21
CA LEU A 181 38.11 18.57 -75.96
C LEU A 181 37.36 17.25 -75.79
N ASN A 182 37.64 16.28 -76.68
CA ASN A 182 37.05 14.95 -76.61
C ASN A 182 37.43 14.22 -75.32
N LEU A 183 38.67 14.33 -74.88
CA LEU A 183 39.11 13.79 -73.58
C LEU A 183 38.48 14.49 -72.41
N ALA A 184 38.34 15.83 -72.44
CA ALA A 184 37.70 16.62 -71.41
C ALA A 184 36.23 16.21 -71.20
N ILE A 185 35.45 16.08 -72.31
CA ILE A 185 34.05 15.62 -72.28
C ILE A 185 33.96 14.20 -71.67
N ALA A 186 34.83 13.27 -72.16
CA ALA A 186 34.82 11.90 -71.67
C ALA A 186 35.19 11.80 -70.15
N ARG A 187 36.13 12.64 -69.67
CA ARG A 187 36.40 12.74 -68.24
C ARG A 187 35.24 13.25 -67.42
N LEU A 188 34.57 14.30 -67.88
CA LEU A 188 33.35 14.83 -67.21
C LEU A 188 32.25 13.76 -67.07
N GLU A 189 32.04 12.96 -68.16
CA GLU A 189 31.08 11.85 -68.13
C GLU A 189 31.51 10.73 -67.16
N ALA A 190 32.78 10.37 -67.16
CA ALA A 190 33.32 9.39 -66.23
C ALA A 190 33.14 9.83 -64.78
N ASP A 191 33.44 11.10 -64.45
CA ASP A 191 33.27 11.67 -63.12
C ASP A 191 31.79 11.73 -62.69
N ARG A 192 30.87 12.03 -63.65
CA ARG A 192 29.45 12.00 -63.43
C ARG A 192 28.98 10.59 -63.04
N LEU A 193 29.36 9.58 -63.83
CA LEU A 193 28.98 8.18 -63.54
C LEU A 193 29.60 7.68 -62.25
N ALA A 194 30.84 8.03 -61.96
CA ALA A 194 31.52 7.65 -60.70
C ALA A 194 30.79 8.23 -59.48
N ARG A 195 30.40 9.52 -59.56
CA ARG A 195 29.56 10.15 -58.49
C ARG A 195 28.20 9.52 -58.39
N GLN A 196 27.54 9.22 -59.49
CA GLN A 196 26.24 8.54 -59.51
C GLN A 196 26.32 7.16 -58.86
N LEU A 197 27.35 6.35 -59.20
CA LEU A 197 27.60 5.05 -58.59
C LEU A 197 27.88 5.16 -57.07
N ALA A 198 28.69 6.13 -56.64
CA ALA A 198 28.99 6.37 -55.24
C ALA A 198 27.73 6.77 -54.45
N ASN A 199 26.88 7.65 -55.00
CA ASN A 199 25.61 8.05 -54.37
C ASN A 199 24.64 6.87 -54.29
N GLN A 200 24.47 6.10 -55.38
CA GLN A 200 23.60 4.94 -55.39
C GLN A 200 24.04 3.88 -54.39
N ARG A 201 25.35 3.64 -54.23
CA ARG A 201 25.88 2.74 -53.18
C ARG A 201 25.49 3.22 -51.77
N ARG A 202 25.54 4.53 -51.51
CA ARG A 202 25.13 5.10 -50.20
C ARG A 202 23.64 4.92 -49.95
N VAL A 203 22.80 5.21 -50.96
CA VAL A 203 21.34 5.03 -50.87
C VAL A 203 21.04 3.56 -50.65
N SER A 204 21.55 2.65 -51.48
CA SER A 204 21.33 1.21 -51.32
C SER A 204 21.76 0.67 -49.96
N ALA A 205 22.88 1.18 -49.41
CA ALA A 205 23.35 0.81 -48.07
C ALA A 205 22.42 1.34 -46.98
N ALA A 206 21.75 2.50 -47.17
CA ALA A 206 20.75 3.01 -46.25
C ALA A 206 19.46 2.16 -46.31
N ASP A 207 18.98 1.86 -47.52
CA ASP A 207 17.76 1.05 -47.74
C ASP A 207 17.91 -0.36 -47.11
N VAL A 208 19.06 -1.02 -47.31
CA VAL A 208 19.35 -2.32 -46.69
C VAL A 208 19.36 -2.25 -45.17
N ARG A 209 19.90 -1.15 -44.58
CA ARG A 209 19.84 -0.98 -43.13
C ARG A 209 18.40 -0.78 -42.62
N GLU A 210 17.60 0.03 -43.29
CA GLU A 210 16.20 0.23 -42.96
C GLU A 210 15.41 -1.08 -42.99
N LEU A 211 15.59 -1.89 -44.01
CA LEU A 211 15.01 -3.23 -44.08
C LEU A 211 15.47 -4.12 -42.93
N GLY A 212 16.75 -4.07 -42.56
CA GLY A 212 17.30 -4.78 -41.41
C GLY A 212 16.63 -4.39 -40.10
N TYR A 213 16.34 -3.10 -39.90
CA TYR A 213 15.62 -2.64 -38.72
C TYR A 213 14.17 -3.13 -38.70
N THR A 214 13.47 -3.11 -39.82
CA THR A 214 12.10 -3.61 -39.95
C THR A 214 12.00 -5.09 -39.57
N VAL A 215 12.90 -5.93 -40.11
CA VAL A 215 12.97 -7.37 -39.77
C VAL A 215 13.29 -7.55 -38.28
N SER A 216 14.22 -6.79 -37.72
CA SER A 216 14.59 -6.88 -36.30
C SER A 216 13.44 -6.48 -35.37
N MET A 217 12.65 -5.44 -35.71
CA MET A 217 11.47 -5.06 -34.94
C MET A 217 10.41 -6.17 -34.97
N GLN A 218 10.17 -6.77 -36.13
CA GLN A 218 9.19 -7.85 -36.26
C GLN A 218 9.60 -9.09 -35.47
N GLN A 219 10.89 -9.47 -35.52
CA GLN A 219 11.42 -10.57 -34.69
C GLN A 219 11.24 -10.34 -33.21
N ARG A 220 11.44 -9.09 -32.73
CA ARG A 220 11.19 -8.74 -31.31
C ARG A 220 9.72 -8.89 -30.95
N SER A 221 8.79 -8.44 -31.82
CA SER A 221 7.36 -8.57 -31.57
C SER A 221 6.91 -10.03 -31.51
N ILE A 222 7.44 -10.89 -32.39
CA ILE A 222 7.22 -12.34 -32.37
C ILE A 222 7.75 -12.95 -31.07
N ALA A 223 8.99 -12.61 -30.68
CA ALA A 223 9.62 -13.13 -29.47
C ALA A 223 8.86 -12.68 -28.20
N GLU A 224 8.36 -11.44 -28.16
CA GLU A 224 7.54 -10.89 -27.08
C GLU A 224 6.23 -11.68 -26.94
N LEU A 225 5.47 -11.83 -28.03
CA LEU A 225 4.20 -12.56 -28.02
C LEU A 225 4.40 -14.04 -27.68
N ALA A 226 5.43 -14.68 -28.20
CA ALA A 226 5.80 -16.05 -27.85
C ALA A 226 6.19 -16.17 -26.35
N GLY A 227 6.86 -15.16 -25.79
CA GLY A 227 7.13 -15.06 -24.36
C GLY A 227 5.87 -14.99 -23.51
N LYS A 228 4.94 -14.11 -23.88
CA LYS A 228 3.62 -13.96 -23.22
C LYS A 228 2.80 -15.24 -23.30
N LEU A 229 2.82 -15.94 -24.46
CA LEU A 229 2.13 -17.22 -24.63
C LEU A 229 2.68 -18.33 -23.72
N ARG A 230 3.99 -18.37 -23.48
CA ARG A 230 4.59 -19.32 -22.52
C ARG A 230 4.15 -19.02 -21.08
N GLN A 231 3.91 -17.75 -20.75
CA GLN A 231 3.43 -17.32 -19.43
C GLN A 231 1.92 -17.43 -19.27
N ALA A 232 1.17 -17.80 -20.32
CA ALA A 232 -0.28 -17.94 -20.29
C ALA A 232 -0.77 -19.19 -19.54
N ASP A 233 0.12 -20.14 -19.23
CA ASP A 233 -0.06 -21.09 -18.15
C ASP A 233 0.35 -20.40 -16.87
N ILE A 234 -0.63 -19.85 -16.15
CA ILE A 234 -0.41 -19.05 -14.95
C ILE A 234 0.12 -19.96 -13.85
N SER A 235 1.37 -19.78 -13.50
CA SER A 235 2.09 -20.59 -12.51
C SER A 235 2.64 -19.74 -11.38
N SER A 236 2.87 -20.35 -10.23
CA SER A 236 3.50 -19.68 -9.10
C SER A 236 4.98 -19.45 -9.37
N SER A 237 5.47 -18.24 -9.09
CA SER A 237 6.91 -17.91 -9.14
C SER A 237 7.66 -18.27 -7.86
N GLN A 238 6.94 -18.51 -6.75
CA GLN A 238 7.48 -18.81 -5.42
C GLN A 238 6.67 -19.88 -4.72
N PRO A 239 7.22 -20.57 -3.73
CA PRO A 239 6.44 -21.46 -2.88
C PRO A 239 5.49 -20.67 -2.01
N GLY A 240 4.28 -21.17 -1.77
CA GLY A 240 3.31 -20.48 -0.91
C GLY A 240 1.94 -21.15 -0.94
N VAL A 241 0.96 -20.44 -0.41
CA VAL A 241 -0.44 -20.86 -0.41
C VAL A 241 -1.23 -19.94 -1.34
N LEU A 242 -2.07 -20.50 -2.17
CA LEU A 242 -2.99 -19.77 -3.04
C LEU A 242 -4.08 -19.12 -2.19
N THR A 243 -4.02 -17.80 -2.02
CA THR A 243 -4.97 -17.05 -1.17
C THR A 243 -6.19 -16.57 -1.94
N TRP A 244 -6.04 -16.42 -3.24
CA TRP A 244 -7.13 -16.03 -4.13
C TRP A 244 -6.82 -16.46 -5.57
N VAL A 245 -7.87 -16.84 -6.31
CA VAL A 245 -7.83 -17.11 -7.75
C VAL A 245 -9.13 -16.65 -8.39
N ASN A 246 -9.05 -16.12 -9.60
CA ASN A 246 -10.23 -15.87 -10.41
C ASN A 246 -10.70 -17.19 -11.00
N ASP A 247 -11.80 -17.74 -10.48
CA ASP A 247 -12.35 -19.04 -10.83
C ASP A 247 -13.52 -18.97 -11.83
N ASN A 248 -13.79 -17.81 -12.39
CA ASN A 248 -14.85 -17.62 -13.36
C ASN A 248 -14.46 -18.22 -14.73
N LEU A 249 -14.76 -19.50 -14.96
CA LEU A 249 -14.47 -20.19 -16.20
C LEU A 249 -15.18 -19.53 -17.39
N GLY A 250 -14.44 -19.32 -18.48
CA GLY A 250 -14.95 -18.65 -19.69
C GLY A 250 -15.03 -17.13 -19.59
N ALA A 251 -14.71 -16.53 -18.45
CA ALA A 251 -14.65 -15.08 -18.31
C ALA A 251 -13.51 -14.49 -19.16
N ALA A 252 -13.80 -13.41 -19.86
CA ALA A 252 -12.78 -12.65 -20.58
C ALA A 252 -11.92 -11.86 -19.59
N VAL A 253 -10.61 -12.00 -19.72
CA VAL A 253 -9.61 -11.31 -18.91
C VAL A 253 -8.67 -10.50 -19.80
N PRO A 254 -8.61 -9.18 -19.64
CA PRO A 254 -7.64 -8.34 -20.34
C PRO A 254 -6.20 -8.60 -19.84
N ALA A 255 -5.23 -8.22 -20.65
CA ALA A 255 -3.83 -8.25 -20.21
C ALA A 255 -3.62 -7.32 -19.01
N GLY A 256 -2.90 -7.82 -17.99
CA GLY A 256 -2.64 -7.09 -16.74
C GLY A 256 -3.69 -7.32 -15.65
N GLU A 257 -4.81 -7.96 -15.94
CA GLU A 257 -5.82 -8.26 -14.92
C GLU A 257 -5.30 -9.29 -13.91
N PRO A 258 -5.53 -9.05 -12.59
CA PRO A 258 -5.19 -10.01 -11.55
C PRO A 258 -5.93 -11.34 -11.75
N LEU A 259 -5.18 -12.46 -11.67
CA LEU A 259 -5.72 -13.82 -11.84
C LEU A 259 -5.53 -14.69 -10.61
N ALA A 260 -4.44 -14.52 -9.90
CA ALA A 260 -4.15 -15.32 -8.71
C ALA A 260 -3.30 -14.53 -7.71
N ARG A 261 -3.38 -14.93 -6.44
CA ARG A 261 -2.59 -14.37 -5.36
C ARG A 261 -1.99 -15.51 -4.55
N VAL A 262 -0.67 -15.54 -4.47
CA VAL A 262 0.09 -16.54 -3.73
C VAL A 262 0.83 -15.85 -2.60
N ALA A 263 0.63 -16.31 -1.38
CA ALA A 263 1.23 -15.75 -0.18
C ALA A 263 2.07 -16.79 0.56
N ASP A 264 3.18 -16.33 1.12
CA ASP A 264 3.94 -17.08 2.11
C ASP A 264 3.27 -16.90 3.48
N LEU A 265 2.57 -17.95 3.95
CA LEU A 265 1.89 -17.95 5.24
C LEU A 265 2.81 -18.43 6.39
N SER A 266 4.11 -18.59 6.15
CA SER A 266 5.06 -18.93 7.20
C SER A 266 5.40 -17.71 8.09
N ARG A 267 5.25 -16.51 7.59
CA ARG A 267 5.54 -15.25 8.28
C ARG A 267 4.46 -14.22 8.05
N PHE A 268 4.15 -13.50 9.13
CA PHE A 268 3.16 -12.43 9.11
C PHE A 268 3.75 -11.11 9.56
N ARG A 269 3.19 -10.03 9.05
CA ARG A 269 3.41 -8.65 9.51
C ARG A 269 2.06 -7.98 9.70
N VAL A 270 2.05 -6.85 10.39
CA VAL A 270 0.83 -6.08 10.63
C VAL A 270 0.88 -4.82 9.78
N ARG A 271 -0.18 -4.57 9.04
CA ARG A 271 -0.46 -3.28 8.42
C ARG A 271 -1.51 -2.59 9.26
N ALA A 272 -1.19 -1.43 9.80
CA ALA A 272 -2.09 -0.69 10.66
C ALA A 272 -2.29 0.74 10.16
N THR A 273 -3.42 1.34 10.52
CA THR A 273 -3.77 2.71 10.19
C THR A 273 -4.04 3.49 11.46
N LEU A 274 -3.46 4.69 11.55
CA LEU A 274 -3.61 5.63 12.66
C LEU A 274 -4.06 6.98 12.10
N SER A 275 -4.85 7.74 12.89
CA SER A 275 -5.22 9.11 12.50
C SER A 275 -3.98 9.97 12.31
N ASP A 276 -3.98 10.83 11.29
CA ASP A 276 -2.91 11.77 10.97
C ASP A 276 -2.60 12.75 12.10
N ALA A 277 -3.59 13.07 12.95
CA ALA A 277 -3.40 13.86 14.16
C ALA A 277 -2.32 13.30 15.10
N TYR A 278 -2.07 12.00 15.07
CA TYR A 278 -1.07 11.32 15.88
C TYR A 278 0.18 10.91 15.11
N ALA A 279 0.24 11.19 13.81
CA ALA A 279 1.35 10.79 12.95
C ALA A 279 2.72 11.28 13.45
N GLY A 280 2.78 12.49 14.03
CA GLY A 280 4.01 13.06 14.59
C GLY A 280 4.55 12.35 15.85
N GLN A 281 3.76 11.46 16.45
CA GLN A 281 4.17 10.68 17.63
C GLN A 281 4.62 9.26 17.28
N LEU A 282 4.49 8.88 16.00
CA LEU A 282 4.81 7.53 15.50
C LEU A 282 6.20 7.53 14.88
N HIS A 283 7.09 6.64 15.34
CA HIS A 283 8.44 6.52 14.80
C HIS A 283 8.78 5.07 14.46
N PRO A 284 9.61 4.83 13.43
CA PRO A 284 10.19 3.51 13.21
C PRO A 284 10.99 3.07 14.45
N GLY A 285 10.77 1.82 14.86
CA GLY A 285 11.36 1.27 16.10
C GLY A 285 10.44 1.32 17.31
N ASP A 286 9.33 2.05 17.27
CA ASP A 286 8.37 2.08 18.38
C ASP A 286 7.85 0.67 18.68
N ALA A 287 7.75 0.35 19.98
CA ALA A 287 7.17 -0.92 20.41
C ALA A 287 5.66 -0.94 20.16
N VAL A 288 5.16 -2.07 19.71
CA VAL A 288 3.72 -2.27 19.50
C VAL A 288 3.23 -3.52 20.20
N VAL A 289 2.00 -3.46 20.71
CA VAL A 289 1.24 -4.62 21.16
C VAL A 289 0.10 -4.83 20.18
N VAL A 290 0.06 -5.99 19.55
CA VAL A 290 -0.98 -6.36 18.57
C VAL A 290 -1.92 -7.36 19.22
N ARG A 291 -3.15 -6.98 19.43
CA ARG A 291 -4.19 -7.83 20.02
C ARG A 291 -5.03 -8.45 18.91
N ALA A 292 -4.92 -9.77 18.77
CA ALA A 292 -5.68 -10.55 17.81
C ALA A 292 -6.31 -11.76 18.50
N ASN A 293 -7.61 -11.94 18.35
CA ASN A 293 -8.37 -13.05 18.98
C ASN A 293 -8.08 -13.21 20.48
N GLY A 294 -7.94 -12.09 21.22
CA GLY A 294 -7.67 -12.11 22.67
C GLY A 294 -6.23 -12.46 23.06
N THR A 295 -5.32 -12.60 22.08
CA THR A 295 -3.90 -12.85 22.32
C THR A 295 -3.11 -11.58 22.01
N ASP A 296 -2.23 -11.20 22.92
CA ASP A 296 -1.31 -10.06 22.77
C ASP A 296 0.02 -10.52 22.19
N LEU A 297 0.40 -9.95 21.08
CA LEU A 297 1.66 -10.19 20.38
C LEU A 297 2.48 -8.91 20.38
N ARG A 298 3.71 -8.98 20.88
CA ARG A 298 4.64 -7.83 20.85
C ARG A 298 5.32 -7.73 19.50
N GLY A 299 5.63 -6.51 19.08
CA GLY A 299 6.33 -6.22 17.85
C GLY A 299 6.95 -4.84 17.86
N THR A 300 7.44 -4.42 16.70
CA THR A 300 8.03 -3.09 16.49
C THR A 300 7.57 -2.49 15.18
N VAL A 301 7.39 -1.18 15.14
CA VAL A 301 7.12 -0.42 13.90
C VAL A 301 8.34 -0.51 12.99
N THR A 302 8.16 -1.01 11.78
CA THR A 302 9.25 -1.14 10.79
C THR A 302 9.28 -0.01 9.80
N SER A 303 8.12 0.45 9.37
CA SER A 303 8.01 1.54 8.39
C SER A 303 6.69 2.27 8.49
N ILE A 304 6.70 3.54 8.13
CA ILE A 304 5.55 4.42 8.12
C ILE A 304 5.41 4.96 6.70
N SER A 305 4.20 4.90 6.14
CA SER A 305 3.91 5.50 4.84
C SER A 305 4.00 7.02 4.96
N PRO A 306 4.75 7.71 4.11
CA PRO A 306 4.80 9.17 4.13
C PRO A 306 3.51 9.82 3.60
N ALA A 307 2.66 9.05 2.92
CA ALA A 307 1.40 9.53 2.37
C ALA A 307 0.26 9.39 3.38
N VAL A 308 -0.52 10.46 3.54
CA VAL A 308 -1.78 10.46 4.27
C VAL A 308 -2.91 10.18 3.27
N ASP A 309 -3.71 9.16 3.52
CA ASP A 309 -4.88 8.83 2.72
C ASP A 309 -6.14 8.97 3.59
N LYS A 310 -7.07 9.85 3.20
CA LYS A 310 -8.35 10.10 3.90
C LYS A 310 -8.19 10.39 5.40
N GLY A 311 -7.15 11.13 5.80
CA GLY A 311 -6.90 11.51 7.20
C GLY A 311 -6.29 10.40 8.05
N VAL A 312 -5.75 9.34 7.43
CA VAL A 312 -5.05 8.28 8.15
C VAL A 312 -3.65 8.04 7.57
N VAL A 313 -2.73 7.69 8.44
CA VAL A 313 -1.36 7.26 8.11
C VAL A 313 -1.28 5.75 8.23
N THR A 314 -0.75 5.09 7.23
CA THR A 314 -0.50 3.65 7.24
C THR A 314 0.91 3.35 7.73
N PHE A 315 1.05 2.40 8.63
CA PHE A 315 2.35 1.90 9.07
C PHE A 315 2.37 0.38 9.09
N TYR A 316 3.59 -0.16 9.11
CA TYR A 316 3.83 -1.60 9.18
C TYR A 316 4.59 -1.93 10.44
N ALA A 317 4.18 -3.02 11.08
CA ALA A 317 4.87 -3.55 12.25
C ALA A 317 5.26 -5.01 12.03
N GLN A 318 6.47 -5.35 12.47
CA GLN A 318 6.97 -6.72 12.53
C GLN A 318 6.67 -7.30 13.90
N LEU A 319 6.10 -8.50 13.92
CA LEU A 319 5.85 -9.23 15.17
C LEU A 319 7.14 -9.92 15.64
N ALA A 320 7.36 -9.95 16.95
CA ALA A 320 8.48 -10.70 17.55
C ALA A 320 8.31 -12.22 17.34
N ASN A 321 7.05 -12.69 17.34
CA ASN A 321 6.69 -14.05 16.95
C ASN A 321 5.76 -13.98 15.75
N ASP A 322 6.34 -13.94 14.56
CA ASP A 322 5.65 -13.83 13.28
C ASP A 322 5.09 -15.18 12.74
N HIS A 323 5.30 -16.28 13.51
CA HIS A 323 4.86 -17.64 13.21
C HIS A 323 3.76 -18.15 14.16
N ALA A 324 3.20 -17.30 15.02
CA ALA A 324 2.24 -17.72 16.03
C ALA A 324 1.02 -18.44 15.39
N PRO A 325 0.56 -19.57 15.93
CA PRO A 325 -0.53 -20.38 15.33
C PRO A 325 -1.87 -19.64 15.24
N ALA A 326 -2.03 -18.58 16.05
CA ALA A 326 -3.22 -17.72 16.04
C ALA A 326 -3.27 -16.76 14.85
N LEU A 327 -2.16 -16.57 14.13
CA LEU A 327 -2.06 -15.64 13.01
C LEU A 327 -2.70 -16.23 11.75
N ARG A 328 -3.51 -15.43 11.10
CA ARG A 328 -4.13 -15.75 9.81
C ARG A 328 -4.10 -14.52 8.92
N ALA A 329 -3.94 -14.70 7.62
CA ALA A 329 -4.02 -13.62 6.65
C ALA A 329 -5.38 -12.91 6.73
N ASN A 330 -5.36 -11.58 6.63
CA ASN A 330 -6.53 -10.68 6.70
C ASN A 330 -7.27 -10.68 8.05
N LEU A 331 -6.68 -11.23 9.12
CA LEU A 331 -7.25 -11.12 10.46
C LEU A 331 -7.14 -9.67 10.94
N ARG A 332 -8.25 -9.13 11.43
CA ARG A 332 -8.27 -7.81 12.08
C ARG A 332 -7.63 -7.90 13.45
N ALA A 333 -6.91 -6.87 13.82
CA ALA A 333 -6.23 -6.76 15.10
C ALA A 333 -6.25 -5.30 15.58
N ASP A 334 -6.33 -5.12 16.88
CA ASP A 334 -6.08 -3.81 17.48
C ASP A 334 -4.59 -3.65 17.76
N VAL A 335 -4.03 -2.55 17.30
CA VAL A 335 -2.59 -2.27 17.42
C VAL A 335 -2.40 -1.11 18.39
N PHE A 336 -1.69 -1.36 19.46
CA PHE A 336 -1.35 -0.37 20.48
C PHE A 336 0.12 0.03 20.30
N VAL A 337 0.35 1.25 19.82
CA VAL A 337 1.72 1.79 19.69
C VAL A 337 2.13 2.40 21.00
N VAL A 338 3.16 1.86 21.63
CA VAL A 338 3.69 2.35 22.92
C VAL A 338 4.50 3.61 22.67
N THR A 339 3.98 4.76 23.11
CA THR A 339 4.66 6.04 22.96
C THR A 339 5.48 6.43 24.18
N ARG A 340 5.03 6.03 25.35
CA ARG A 340 5.72 6.26 26.64
C ARG A 340 5.48 5.10 27.58
N ALA A 341 6.49 4.75 28.36
CA ALA A 341 6.38 3.77 29.42
C ALA A 341 6.59 4.47 30.76
N HIS A 342 5.64 4.30 31.68
CA HIS A 342 5.71 4.81 33.06
C HIS A 342 5.87 3.62 34.01
N PRO A 343 7.09 3.27 34.43
CA PRO A 343 7.30 2.18 35.37
C PRO A 343 6.93 2.61 36.81
N HIS A 344 6.41 1.67 37.58
CA HIS A 344 6.12 1.82 39.00
C HIS A 344 5.19 3.01 39.35
N VAL A 345 4.17 3.27 38.55
CA VAL A 345 3.18 4.30 38.84
C VAL A 345 1.91 3.70 39.46
N LEU A 346 1.13 4.54 40.14
CA LEU A 346 -0.20 4.16 40.59
C LEU A 346 -1.08 4.00 39.35
N ARG A 347 -1.78 2.87 39.25
CA ARG A 347 -2.65 2.54 38.14
C ARG A 347 -3.98 1.99 38.61
N LEU A 348 -5.00 2.20 37.81
CA LEU A 348 -6.34 1.67 38.01
C LEU A 348 -6.77 0.96 36.73
N LYS A 349 -7.49 -0.15 36.88
CA LYS A 349 -8.05 -0.87 35.73
C LYS A 349 -8.97 0.05 34.93
N ASN A 350 -8.72 0.11 33.61
CA ASN A 350 -9.52 0.94 32.70
C ASN A 350 -10.96 0.40 32.61
N GLY A 351 -11.91 1.29 32.39
CA GLY A 351 -13.31 0.92 32.33
C GLY A 351 -14.19 2.09 31.93
N PRO A 352 -15.54 1.89 31.90
CA PRO A 352 -16.50 2.91 31.46
C PRO A 352 -16.46 4.22 32.25
N PHE A 353 -15.89 4.22 33.47
CA PHE A 353 -15.75 5.41 34.31
C PHE A 353 -14.78 6.44 33.65
N TYR A 354 -13.76 5.99 32.92
CA TYR A 354 -12.74 6.86 32.37
C TYR A 354 -13.11 7.35 30.96
N GLN A 355 -13.18 8.66 30.78
CA GLN A 355 -13.60 9.31 29.53
C GLN A 355 -12.46 10.05 28.82
N GLY A 356 -11.20 9.81 29.19
CA GLY A 356 -10.04 10.42 28.54
C GLY A 356 -9.66 11.82 29.08
N GLY A 357 -10.27 12.29 30.17
CA GLY A 357 -9.95 13.59 30.77
C GLY A 357 -8.77 13.53 31.74
N GLN A 358 -7.99 14.60 31.84
CA GLN A 358 -6.89 14.70 32.82
C GLN A 358 -7.38 14.80 34.28
N GLU A 359 -8.56 15.36 34.51
CA GLU A 359 -9.15 15.50 35.82
C GLU A 359 -10.60 15.06 35.77
N GLN A 360 -10.96 14.09 36.62
CA GLN A 360 -12.32 13.52 36.64
C GLN A 360 -12.71 13.08 38.04
N ALA A 361 -14.00 13.20 38.35
CA ALA A 361 -14.58 12.68 39.57
C ALA A 361 -14.80 11.18 39.49
N VAL A 362 -14.36 10.44 40.50
CA VAL A 362 -14.58 8.99 40.64
C VAL A 362 -15.14 8.71 42.03
N PHE A 363 -15.68 7.52 42.25
CA PHE A 363 -16.21 7.09 43.52
C PHE A 363 -15.29 6.08 44.17
N VAL A 364 -14.80 6.42 45.39
CA VAL A 364 -13.93 5.57 46.20
C VAL A 364 -14.79 4.87 47.26
N VAL A 365 -14.71 3.55 47.31
CA VAL A 365 -15.49 2.72 48.26
C VAL A 365 -14.75 2.67 49.59
N ARG A 366 -15.43 3.16 50.65
CA ARG A 366 -14.95 3.10 52.03
C ARG A 366 -16.13 2.85 53.01
N GLY A 367 -16.06 1.81 53.79
CA GLY A 367 -17.05 1.55 54.86
C GLY A 367 -18.46 1.39 54.36
N GLY A 368 -18.72 0.74 53.21
CA GLY A 368 -20.04 0.57 52.62
C GLY A 368 -20.63 1.80 51.93
N LYS A 369 -19.80 2.83 51.68
CA LYS A 369 -20.18 4.05 51.00
C LYS A 369 -19.22 4.33 49.86
N ALA A 370 -19.75 4.87 48.76
CA ALA A 370 -18.96 5.35 47.63
C ALA A 370 -18.84 6.88 47.72
N LEU A 371 -17.64 7.37 48.01
CA LEU A 371 -17.35 8.78 48.22
C LEU A 371 -16.80 9.38 46.95
N ARG A 372 -17.41 10.47 46.45
CA ARG A 372 -16.93 11.19 45.28
C ARG A 372 -15.61 11.88 45.58
N LYS A 373 -14.60 11.60 44.73
CA LYS A 373 -13.26 12.19 44.83
C LYS A 373 -12.78 12.63 43.45
N VAL A 374 -12.21 13.82 43.37
CA VAL A 374 -11.58 14.31 42.13
C VAL A 374 -10.17 13.71 42.02
N VAL A 375 -9.88 13.09 40.90
CA VAL A 375 -8.64 12.37 40.63
C VAL A 375 -8.01 12.91 39.37
N ARG A 376 -6.71 13.10 39.40
CA ARG A 376 -5.94 13.41 38.18
C ARG A 376 -5.37 12.15 37.58
N PHE A 377 -5.72 11.95 36.35
CA PHE A 377 -5.23 10.85 35.54
C PHE A 377 -4.07 11.31 34.65
N GLY A 378 -3.19 10.39 34.32
CA GLY A 378 -2.12 10.56 33.36
C GLY A 378 -2.39 9.76 32.09
N ASP A 379 -1.34 9.15 31.56
CA ASP A 379 -1.42 8.31 30.36
C ASP A 379 -2.25 7.03 30.63
N SER A 380 -2.85 6.50 29.57
CA SER A 380 -3.68 5.30 29.67
C SER A 380 -3.42 4.34 28.53
N ASN A 381 -3.72 3.07 28.76
CA ASN A 381 -3.82 2.06 27.72
C ASN A 381 -5.16 1.33 27.80
N PHE A 382 -5.28 0.24 27.07
CA PHE A 382 -6.52 -0.55 27.06
C PHE A 382 -6.86 -1.13 28.45
N ASP A 383 -5.86 -1.56 29.22
CA ASP A 383 -6.07 -2.27 30.48
C ASP A 383 -6.04 -1.37 31.72
N TYR A 384 -5.23 -0.29 31.70
CA TYR A 384 -4.97 0.56 32.86
C TYR A 384 -4.91 2.05 32.52
N VAL A 385 -5.22 2.87 33.53
CA VAL A 385 -5.08 4.33 33.53
C VAL A 385 -4.12 4.71 34.65
N GLN A 386 -3.13 5.55 34.34
CA GLN A 386 -2.22 6.10 35.32
C GLN A 386 -2.93 7.09 36.25
N ILE A 387 -2.67 7.02 37.54
CA ILE A 387 -3.12 7.98 38.54
C ILE A 387 -1.94 8.87 38.93
N THR A 388 -2.07 10.17 38.64
CA THR A 388 -1.02 11.15 39.02
C THR A 388 -1.26 11.76 40.39
N SER A 389 -2.53 11.93 40.79
CA SER A 389 -2.89 12.39 42.15
C SER A 389 -4.32 12.06 42.47
N GLY A 390 -4.63 12.06 43.78
CA GLY A 390 -6.00 11.93 44.27
C GLY A 390 -6.36 10.57 44.89
N LEU A 391 -5.60 9.49 44.59
CA LEU A 391 -5.82 8.14 45.15
C LEU A 391 -4.52 7.60 45.75
N GLN A 392 -4.65 6.55 46.57
CA GLN A 392 -3.55 5.82 47.20
C GLN A 392 -3.61 4.34 46.81
N ALA A 393 -2.46 3.67 46.87
CA ALA A 393 -2.42 2.24 46.64
C ALA A 393 -3.33 1.51 47.62
N GLY A 394 -4.16 0.60 47.13
CA GLY A 394 -5.17 -0.13 47.90
C GLY A 394 -6.54 0.51 47.99
N ASP A 395 -6.74 1.77 47.51
CA ASP A 395 -8.06 2.36 47.42
C ASP A 395 -8.94 1.53 46.45
N GLU A 396 -10.18 1.23 46.85
CA GLU A 396 -11.16 0.56 45.98
C GLU A 396 -12.01 1.61 45.26
N VAL A 397 -12.03 1.57 43.93
CA VAL A 397 -12.68 2.59 43.09
C VAL A 397 -13.75 1.92 42.22
N VAL A 398 -14.88 2.58 42.04
CA VAL A 398 -15.91 2.14 41.10
C VAL A 398 -15.46 2.42 39.70
N VAL A 399 -15.44 1.38 38.85
CA VAL A 399 -14.97 1.44 37.45
C VAL A 399 -16.10 1.30 36.43
N SER A 400 -17.34 1.12 36.87
CA SER A 400 -18.55 1.20 36.03
C SER A 400 -18.93 2.66 35.69
N ASP A 401 -19.82 2.86 34.71
CA ASP A 401 -20.30 4.19 34.33
C ASP A 401 -21.15 4.79 35.48
N MET A 402 -20.73 5.95 35.95
CA MET A 402 -21.36 6.67 37.07
C MET A 402 -21.84 8.07 36.69
N LYS A 403 -22.08 8.32 35.38
CA LYS A 403 -22.45 9.66 34.86
C LYS A 403 -23.67 10.27 35.57
N ASP A 404 -24.66 9.43 35.82
CA ASP A 404 -25.93 9.87 36.44
C ASP A 404 -25.78 10.25 37.90
N HIS A 405 -24.65 9.96 38.54
CA HIS A 405 -24.41 10.16 39.97
C HIS A 405 -23.28 11.16 40.27
N LEU A 406 -22.68 11.77 39.25
CA LEU A 406 -21.51 12.67 39.42
C LEU A 406 -21.75 13.90 40.28
N GLU A 407 -23.02 14.33 40.44
CA GLU A 407 -23.38 15.46 41.30
C GLU A 407 -23.54 15.08 42.77
N THR A 408 -23.66 13.79 43.08
CA THR A 408 -23.89 13.29 44.44
C THR A 408 -22.57 13.11 45.17
N PRO A 409 -22.32 13.74 46.32
CA PRO A 409 -21.06 13.66 47.03
C PRO A 409 -20.81 12.28 47.69
N GLU A 410 -21.86 11.55 48.00
CA GLU A 410 -21.81 10.27 48.71
C GLU A 410 -22.99 9.39 48.27
N LEU A 411 -22.73 8.12 48.00
CA LEU A 411 -23.73 7.10 47.68
C LEU A 411 -23.63 5.95 48.67
N ALA A 412 -24.74 5.48 49.19
CA ALA A 412 -24.77 4.31 50.03
C ALA A 412 -24.71 3.03 49.16
N LEU A 413 -23.84 2.11 49.49
CA LEU A 413 -23.76 0.80 48.83
C LEU A 413 -24.48 -0.24 49.68
N HIS A 414 -25.47 -0.90 49.11
CA HIS A 414 -26.19 -2.01 49.74
C HIS A 414 -25.83 -3.31 49.04
N ASP A 415 -25.71 -4.39 49.81
CA ASP A 415 -25.46 -5.74 49.33
C ASP A 415 -26.61 -6.30 48.51
#